data_e51d89021c719fbe1455c60152568ea7
#
_entry.id   e51d89021c719fbe1455c60152568ea7
#
_cell.length_a   1.000
_cell.length_b   1.000
_cell.length_c   1.000
_cell.angle_alpha   90.00
_cell.angle_beta   90.00
_cell.angle_gamma   90.00
#
_symmetry.space_group_name_H-M   'P 1'
#
loop_
_entity.id
_entity.type
_entity.pdbx_description
1 polymer ?
#
loop_
_entity_poly.entity_id
_entity_poly.type
_entity_poly.pdbx_seq_one_letter_code
_entity_poly.pdbx_strand_id
1 'polypeptide(L)'
;MRIPFVASLILSYAALAAAQSTAGTTAPWSYQGKTGPLVWGRLDPAYRSCSKGHEQSPVDIRGAHLDKSLQPIQFHWIAGPVTLVNDGHTVMVQVDPGSYMLAGGVRYDLIQFHFHHPSEHAVKGRLADMEIHFVYKSADGKLAVVAVRLSEDRGFPNATLATLWEHLPTAAGSSQRITDMLDPGGMLPEDRGYWTYTGSLTTPPCTEGVRWFVFEQPVSISRSQLLAFTSIFRMNTRPLQELHGRRIEASE
;
A
#
# COMPACT_ATOMS: atom_id res chain seq x y z
N MET A 1 15.16 26.46 -70.67
CA MET A 1 15.35 26.64 -69.23
C MET A 1 14.05 26.17 -68.57
N ARG A 2 14.04 24.90 -68.07
CA ARG A 2 12.85 24.27 -67.44
C ARG A 2 12.99 24.31 -65.92
N ILE A 3 12.04 24.96 -65.25
CA ILE A 3 11.99 25.08 -63.81
C ILE A 3 11.21 23.84 -63.29
N PRO A 4 11.70 23.04 -62.35
CA PRO A 4 10.92 21.97 -61.78
C PRO A 4 9.96 22.45 -60.71
N PHE A 5 8.72 22.06 -60.78
CA PHE A 5 7.68 22.21 -59.79
C PHE A 5 8.01 21.30 -58.56
N VAL A 6 8.14 21.89 -57.40
CA VAL A 6 8.25 21.19 -56.14
C VAL A 6 6.84 21.02 -55.57
N ALA A 7 6.35 19.80 -55.55
CA ALA A 7 5.07 19.44 -54.95
C ALA A 7 5.27 19.32 -53.39
N SER A 8 4.69 20.25 -52.65
CA SER A 8 4.62 20.19 -51.18
C SER A 8 3.61 19.13 -50.74
N LEU A 9 4.12 18.06 -50.12
CA LEU A 9 3.29 17.04 -49.48
C LEU A 9 2.82 17.60 -48.11
N ILE A 10 1.52 17.90 -48.03
CA ILE A 10 0.88 18.25 -46.77
C ILE A 10 0.58 16.95 -46.03
N LEU A 11 1.35 16.65 -45.00
CA LEU A 11 1.04 15.57 -44.03
C LEU A 11 -0.13 16.01 -43.18
N SER A 12 -1.29 15.41 -43.37
CA SER A 12 -2.44 15.54 -42.50
C SER A 12 -2.19 14.73 -41.23
N TYR A 13 -1.90 15.39 -40.11
CA TYR A 13 -1.92 14.77 -38.79
C TYR A 13 -3.38 14.49 -38.41
N ALA A 14 -3.79 13.23 -38.51
CA ALA A 14 -5.02 12.77 -37.90
C ALA A 14 -4.84 12.80 -36.36
N ALA A 15 -5.54 13.72 -35.72
CA ALA A 15 -5.64 13.74 -34.28
C ALA A 15 -6.36 12.48 -33.80
N LEU A 16 -5.63 11.54 -33.19
CA LEU A 16 -6.22 10.46 -32.39
C LEU A 16 -6.88 11.12 -31.18
N ALA A 17 -8.19 11.28 -31.24
CA ALA A 17 -9.00 11.60 -30.07
C ALA A 17 -8.86 10.41 -29.10
N ALA A 18 -8.06 10.57 -28.05
CA ALA A 18 -8.02 9.65 -26.93
C ALA A 18 -9.44 9.61 -26.34
N ALA A 19 -10.10 8.48 -26.46
CA ALA A 19 -11.33 8.20 -25.74
C ALA A 19 -11.01 8.31 -24.24
N GLN A 20 -11.35 9.42 -23.63
CA GLN A 20 -11.38 9.54 -22.18
C GLN A 20 -12.46 8.57 -21.70
N SER A 21 -12.01 7.43 -21.21
CA SER A 21 -12.85 6.54 -20.40
C SER A 21 -13.41 7.40 -19.27
N THR A 22 -14.72 7.62 -19.27
CA THR A 22 -15.43 8.19 -18.13
C THR A 22 -15.35 7.16 -17.01
N ALA A 23 -14.27 7.19 -16.25
CA ALA A 23 -14.20 6.51 -14.96
C ALA A 23 -15.36 7.11 -14.15
N GLY A 24 -16.43 6.35 -13.95
CA GLY A 24 -17.54 6.74 -13.10
C GLY A 24 -16.96 7.18 -11.75
N THR A 25 -17.37 8.35 -11.28
CA THR A 25 -16.97 8.83 -9.95
C THR A 25 -17.49 7.83 -8.92
N THR A 26 -16.59 7.07 -8.31
CA THR A 26 -16.94 6.12 -7.24
C THR A 26 -17.48 6.90 -6.04
N ALA A 27 -18.40 6.29 -5.28
CA ALA A 27 -19.00 6.95 -4.11
C ALA A 27 -17.93 7.28 -3.07
N PRO A 28 -17.97 8.48 -2.46
CA PRO A 28 -17.03 8.85 -1.41
C PRO A 28 -17.22 7.93 -0.19
N TRP A 29 -16.11 7.54 0.41
CA TRP A 29 -16.06 6.69 1.59
C TRP A 29 -15.16 7.32 2.67
N SER A 30 -15.25 6.82 3.88
CA SER A 30 -14.42 7.25 5.01
C SER A 30 -14.17 6.09 5.96
N TYR A 31 -13.38 6.31 6.99
CA TYR A 31 -13.19 5.30 8.05
C TYR A 31 -14.21 5.40 9.19
N GLN A 32 -15.09 6.40 9.19
CA GLN A 32 -16.04 6.63 10.28
C GLN A 32 -17.42 7.07 9.78
N GLY A 33 -18.41 6.94 10.66
CA GLY A 33 -19.76 7.46 10.43
C GLY A 33 -20.51 6.78 9.28
N LYS A 34 -21.30 7.57 8.56
CA LYS A 34 -22.28 7.07 7.57
C LYS A 34 -21.64 6.49 6.30
N THR A 35 -20.37 6.76 6.05
CA THR A 35 -19.61 6.26 4.91
C THR A 35 -18.44 5.36 5.36
N GLY A 36 -18.46 4.91 6.62
CA GLY A 36 -17.44 4.07 7.24
C GLY A 36 -17.46 2.59 6.79
N PRO A 37 -16.50 1.78 7.28
CA PRO A 37 -16.28 0.40 6.80
C PRO A 37 -17.48 -0.53 6.84
N LEU A 38 -18.37 -0.36 7.82
CA LEU A 38 -19.59 -1.20 7.97
C LEU A 38 -20.58 -1.03 6.83
N VAL A 39 -20.46 0.04 6.05
CA VAL A 39 -21.40 0.35 4.95
C VAL A 39 -20.72 0.43 3.58
N TRP A 40 -19.41 0.31 3.48
CA TRP A 40 -18.67 0.41 2.20
C TRP A 40 -19.31 -0.39 1.07
N GLY A 41 -19.61 -1.67 1.30
CA GLY A 41 -20.18 -2.54 0.27
C GLY A 41 -21.62 -2.15 -0.18
N ARG A 42 -22.21 -1.10 0.40
CA ARG A 42 -23.53 -0.55 0.03
C ARG A 42 -23.44 0.86 -0.54
N LEU A 43 -22.28 1.51 -0.48
CA LEU A 43 -22.08 2.86 -0.99
C LEU A 43 -22.06 2.89 -2.53
N ASP A 44 -21.48 1.84 -3.13
CA ASP A 44 -21.32 1.72 -4.56
C ASP A 44 -21.37 0.23 -4.96
N PRO A 45 -22.02 -0.14 -6.09
CA PRO A 45 -21.98 -1.51 -6.61
C PRO A 45 -20.55 -2.05 -6.81
N ALA A 46 -19.58 -1.18 -7.18
CA ALA A 46 -18.17 -1.54 -7.32
C ALA A 46 -17.53 -1.95 -5.98
N TYR A 47 -18.08 -1.53 -4.84
CA TYR A 47 -17.56 -1.84 -3.51
C TYR A 47 -18.17 -3.10 -2.89
N ARG A 48 -18.95 -3.86 -3.66
CA ARG A 48 -19.68 -5.03 -3.16
C ARG A 48 -18.78 -6.02 -2.41
N SER A 49 -17.54 -6.21 -2.84
CA SER A 49 -16.58 -7.11 -2.20
C SER A 49 -16.30 -6.72 -0.74
N CYS A 50 -16.40 -5.43 -0.37
CA CYS A 50 -16.20 -4.99 1.02
C CYS A 50 -17.20 -5.61 2.03
N SER A 51 -18.36 -6.10 1.57
CA SER A 51 -19.39 -6.71 2.42
C SER A 51 -19.76 -8.14 2.06
N LYS A 52 -19.34 -8.63 0.90
CA LYS A 52 -19.71 -9.95 0.37
C LYS A 52 -18.52 -10.85 0.06
N GLY A 53 -17.31 -10.28 0.07
CA GLY A 53 -16.09 -11.04 -0.14
C GLY A 53 -15.82 -12.01 1.02
N HIS A 54 -15.14 -13.09 0.73
CA HIS A 54 -14.77 -14.14 1.69
C HIS A 54 -13.26 -14.16 1.98
N GLU A 55 -12.47 -13.50 1.15
CA GLU A 55 -11.01 -13.39 1.31
C GLU A 55 -10.60 -11.97 1.69
N GLN A 56 -11.29 -11.40 2.67
CA GLN A 56 -11.09 -10.00 3.05
C GLN A 56 -9.92 -9.80 4.02
N SER A 57 -9.32 -8.60 3.98
CA SER A 57 -8.24 -8.09 4.85
C SER A 57 -8.69 -6.81 5.54
N PRO A 58 -8.05 -6.43 6.69
CA PRO A 58 -7.01 -7.16 7.43
C PRO A 58 -7.57 -8.31 8.27
N VAL A 59 -6.69 -9.14 8.85
CA VAL A 59 -7.08 -10.26 9.72
C VAL A 59 -6.32 -10.25 11.06
N ASP A 60 -6.83 -10.99 12.04
CA ASP A 60 -6.08 -11.31 13.26
C ASP A 60 -5.23 -12.56 13.02
N ILE A 61 -3.92 -12.40 13.08
CA ILE A 61 -2.97 -13.48 12.85
C ILE A 61 -2.87 -14.35 14.11
N ARG A 62 -3.47 -15.54 14.03
CA ARG A 62 -3.49 -16.56 15.09
C ARG A 62 -3.23 -17.94 14.53
N GLY A 63 -2.42 -18.73 15.22
CA GLY A 63 -2.21 -20.13 14.87
C GLY A 63 -1.66 -20.33 13.45
N ALA A 64 -0.74 -19.48 13.01
CA ALA A 64 -0.06 -19.62 11.74
C ALA A 64 0.67 -20.97 11.67
N HIS A 65 0.63 -21.61 10.51
CA HIS A 65 1.26 -22.91 10.26
C HIS A 65 2.63 -22.68 9.65
N LEU A 66 3.68 -23.25 10.27
CA LEU A 66 5.02 -23.19 9.71
C LEU A 66 5.05 -23.94 8.37
N ASP A 67 5.44 -23.25 7.31
CA ASP A 67 5.67 -23.81 5.99
C ASP A 67 7.14 -23.63 5.59
N LYS A 68 7.94 -24.68 5.77
CA LYS A 68 9.38 -24.68 5.44
C LYS A 68 9.69 -24.54 3.95
N SER A 69 8.67 -24.59 3.09
CA SER A 69 8.85 -24.36 1.65
C SER A 69 8.86 -22.87 1.29
N LEU A 70 8.38 -22.01 2.19
CA LEU A 70 8.40 -20.56 1.99
C LEU A 70 9.85 -20.06 1.98
N GLN A 71 10.18 -19.34 0.92
CA GLN A 71 11.51 -18.77 0.76
C GLN A 71 11.54 -17.33 1.28
N PRO A 72 12.69 -16.83 1.75
CA PRO A 72 12.85 -15.43 2.09
C PRO A 72 12.46 -14.53 0.91
N ILE A 73 11.76 -13.43 1.22
CA ILE A 73 11.45 -12.41 0.22
C ILE A 73 12.73 -11.66 -0.12
N GLN A 74 13.07 -11.61 -1.40
CA GLN A 74 14.23 -10.86 -1.88
C GLN A 74 13.78 -9.47 -2.32
N PHE A 75 14.26 -8.43 -1.65
CA PHE A 75 13.97 -7.05 -1.98
C PHE A 75 15.09 -6.44 -2.82
N HIS A 76 14.72 -5.69 -3.82
CA HIS A 76 15.61 -4.86 -4.61
C HIS A 76 15.12 -3.40 -4.54
N TRP A 77 15.76 -2.63 -3.68
CA TRP A 77 15.42 -1.23 -3.48
C TRP A 77 16.30 -0.34 -4.34
N ILE A 78 15.68 0.68 -4.92
CA ILE A 78 16.38 1.80 -5.55
C ILE A 78 16.07 3.02 -4.72
N ALA A 79 17.08 3.56 -4.04
CA ALA A 79 16.94 4.82 -3.35
C ALA A 79 16.71 5.93 -4.38
N GLY A 80 15.79 6.82 -4.08
CA GLY A 80 15.42 7.88 -5.01
C GLY A 80 14.50 8.93 -4.39
N PRO A 81 14.15 9.96 -5.17
CA PRO A 81 13.18 10.95 -4.77
C PRO A 81 11.79 10.34 -4.66
N VAL A 82 10.98 10.87 -3.75
CA VAL A 82 9.62 10.39 -3.51
C VAL A 82 8.63 11.56 -3.45
N THR A 83 7.35 11.28 -3.67
CA THR A 83 6.28 12.26 -3.48
C THR A 83 5.31 11.75 -2.44
N LEU A 84 5.18 12.49 -1.34
CA LEU A 84 4.16 12.25 -0.33
C LEU A 84 2.85 12.90 -0.78
N VAL A 85 1.76 12.18 -0.67
CA VAL A 85 0.41 12.67 -1.02
C VAL A 85 -0.52 12.37 0.13
N ASN A 86 -1.14 13.39 0.70
CA ASN A 86 -2.26 13.20 1.61
C ASN A 86 -3.53 13.10 0.76
N ASP A 87 -4.05 11.90 0.57
CA ASP A 87 -5.25 11.64 -0.24
C ASP A 87 -6.56 11.81 0.55
N GLY A 88 -6.48 12.25 1.81
CA GLY A 88 -7.61 12.38 2.73
C GLY A 88 -7.91 11.11 3.52
N HIS A 89 -7.27 9.98 3.19
CA HIS A 89 -7.43 8.69 3.86
C HIS A 89 -6.13 8.22 4.52
N THR A 90 -4.99 8.58 3.93
CA THR A 90 -3.64 8.28 4.42
C THR A 90 -2.63 9.28 3.86
N VAL A 91 -1.38 9.15 4.29
CA VAL A 91 -0.23 9.66 3.53
C VAL A 91 0.32 8.52 2.70
N MET A 92 0.19 8.64 1.38
CA MET A 92 0.75 7.72 0.40
C MET A 92 2.08 8.26 -0.11
N VAL A 93 3.08 7.40 -0.23
CA VAL A 93 4.39 7.74 -0.80
C VAL A 93 4.52 7.09 -2.16
N GLN A 94 4.53 7.92 -3.17
CA GLN A 94 4.79 7.52 -4.55
C GLN A 94 6.30 7.47 -4.79
N VAL A 95 6.77 6.36 -5.36
CA VAL A 95 8.18 6.11 -5.68
C VAL A 95 8.38 6.08 -7.18
N ASP A 96 9.59 6.43 -7.63
CA ASP A 96 9.95 6.22 -9.02
C ASP A 96 10.06 4.71 -9.33
N PRO A 97 9.75 4.27 -10.57
CA PRO A 97 9.82 2.86 -10.94
C PRO A 97 11.23 2.27 -10.79
N GLY A 98 11.30 0.97 -10.48
CA GLY A 98 12.55 0.21 -10.46
C GLY A 98 12.75 -0.65 -9.22
N SER A 99 12.23 -0.24 -8.06
CA SER A 99 12.21 -1.09 -6.87
C SER A 99 11.24 -2.26 -7.06
N TYR A 100 11.65 -3.46 -6.63
CA TYR A 100 10.81 -4.66 -6.74
C TYR A 100 11.13 -5.67 -5.64
N MET A 101 10.28 -6.67 -5.50
CA MET A 101 10.56 -7.86 -4.70
C MET A 101 10.40 -9.13 -5.55
N LEU A 102 11.11 -10.19 -5.13
CA LEU A 102 10.89 -11.57 -5.58
C LEU A 102 10.32 -12.38 -4.43
N ALA A 103 9.14 -12.95 -4.61
CA ALA A 103 8.46 -13.78 -3.63
C ALA A 103 7.86 -15.00 -4.31
N GLY A 104 8.20 -16.21 -3.85
CA GLY A 104 7.75 -17.47 -4.46
C GLY A 104 8.09 -17.58 -5.96
N GLY A 105 9.22 -17.03 -6.39
CA GLY A 105 9.65 -17.02 -7.81
C GLY A 105 8.95 -15.99 -8.70
N VAL A 106 8.05 -15.18 -8.15
CA VAL A 106 7.32 -14.12 -8.88
C VAL A 106 7.94 -12.76 -8.58
N ARG A 107 8.18 -11.97 -9.61
CA ARG A 107 8.58 -10.56 -9.48
C ARG A 107 7.35 -9.68 -9.32
N TYR A 108 7.40 -8.79 -8.33
CA TYR A 108 6.41 -7.76 -8.09
C TYR A 108 7.11 -6.40 -8.02
N ASP A 109 6.72 -5.47 -8.87
CA ASP A 109 7.27 -4.11 -8.88
C ASP A 109 6.54 -3.25 -7.85
N LEU A 110 7.30 -2.42 -7.09
CA LEU A 110 6.75 -1.52 -6.09
C LEU A 110 5.97 -0.38 -6.78
N ILE A 111 4.73 -0.18 -6.35
CA ILE A 111 3.87 0.91 -6.86
C ILE A 111 3.94 2.13 -5.94
N GLN A 112 3.73 1.91 -4.64
CA GLN A 112 3.65 2.92 -3.60
C GLN A 112 3.71 2.26 -2.22
N PHE A 113 3.86 3.06 -1.17
CA PHE A 113 3.60 2.61 0.19
C PHE A 113 2.82 3.68 0.96
N HIS A 114 2.13 3.28 2.01
CA HIS A 114 1.28 4.16 2.81
C HIS A 114 1.15 3.66 4.25
N PHE A 115 0.52 4.46 5.10
CA PHE A 115 0.53 4.27 6.55
C PHE A 115 -0.87 4.19 7.14
N HIS A 116 -0.99 3.38 8.19
CA HIS A 116 -2.20 3.20 8.97
C HIS A 116 -1.93 3.39 10.47
N HIS A 117 -2.91 3.97 11.18
CA HIS A 117 -2.95 4.06 12.64
C HIS A 117 -4.36 3.73 13.15
N PRO A 118 -4.47 2.80 14.14
CA PRO A 118 -3.46 1.82 14.56
C PRO A 118 -3.08 0.86 13.43
N SER A 119 -2.35 -0.23 13.72
CA SER A 119 -2.11 -1.26 12.70
C SER A 119 -3.42 -1.87 12.21
N GLU A 120 -3.47 -2.28 10.94
CA GLU A 120 -4.63 -2.95 10.39
C GLU A 120 -4.66 -4.44 10.78
N HIS A 121 -3.51 -5.13 10.70
CA HIS A 121 -3.40 -6.50 11.20
C HIS A 121 -3.25 -6.52 12.71
N ALA A 122 -3.95 -7.46 13.35
CA ALA A 122 -3.69 -7.84 14.72
C ALA A 122 -2.84 -9.10 14.79
N VAL A 123 -2.08 -9.28 15.87
CA VAL A 123 -1.39 -10.52 16.21
C VAL A 123 -1.86 -10.97 17.57
N LYS A 124 -2.52 -12.13 17.62
CA LYS A 124 -3.12 -12.68 18.86
C LYS A 124 -4.03 -11.67 19.58
N GLY A 125 -4.82 -10.92 18.78
CA GLY A 125 -5.77 -9.91 19.24
C GLY A 125 -5.17 -8.57 19.63
N ARG A 126 -3.88 -8.33 19.37
CA ARG A 126 -3.22 -7.07 19.69
C ARG A 126 -2.84 -6.32 18.42
N LEU A 127 -3.23 -5.06 18.35
CA LEU A 127 -2.79 -4.13 17.33
C LEU A 127 -1.45 -3.52 17.75
N ALA A 128 -0.61 -3.18 16.76
CA ALA A 128 0.55 -2.31 16.94
C ALA A 128 0.11 -0.84 16.80
N ASP A 129 1.03 0.09 17.07
CA ASP A 129 0.72 1.52 17.02
C ASP A 129 0.45 2.01 15.60
N MET A 130 1.20 1.50 14.61
CA MET A 130 1.00 1.81 13.20
C MET A 130 1.32 0.60 12.32
N GLU A 131 0.99 0.71 11.03
CA GLU A 131 1.38 -0.26 10.01
C GLU A 131 1.71 0.44 8.69
N ILE A 132 2.75 -0.04 8.02
CA ILE A 132 3.11 0.37 6.66
C ILE A 132 2.67 -0.72 5.70
N HIS A 133 2.05 -0.34 4.58
CA HIS A 133 1.76 -1.23 3.47
C HIS A 133 2.58 -0.84 2.25
N PHE A 134 3.50 -1.70 1.84
CA PHE A 134 4.18 -1.59 0.56
C PHE A 134 3.37 -2.35 -0.48
N VAL A 135 2.81 -1.64 -1.45
CA VAL A 135 1.94 -2.21 -2.47
C VAL A 135 2.74 -2.49 -3.73
N TYR A 136 2.67 -3.74 -4.16
CA TYR A 136 3.39 -4.25 -5.32
C TYR A 136 2.44 -4.84 -6.36
N LYS A 137 2.92 -4.92 -7.60
CA LYS A 137 2.17 -5.51 -8.71
C LYS A 137 3.08 -6.33 -9.61
N SER A 138 2.65 -7.54 -9.96
CA SER A 138 3.33 -8.40 -10.93
C SER A 138 2.99 -8.01 -12.38
N ALA A 139 3.77 -8.53 -13.32
CA ALA A 139 3.56 -8.26 -14.74
C ALA A 139 2.18 -8.75 -15.26
N ASP A 140 1.61 -9.79 -14.66
CA ASP A 140 0.27 -10.31 -14.97
C ASP A 140 -0.86 -9.59 -14.19
N GLY A 141 -0.50 -8.51 -13.47
CA GLY A 141 -1.46 -7.63 -12.79
C GLY A 141 -1.87 -8.06 -11.38
N LYS A 142 -1.33 -9.15 -10.84
CA LYS A 142 -1.60 -9.59 -9.47
C LYS A 142 -0.99 -8.63 -8.46
N LEU A 143 -1.73 -8.38 -7.38
CA LEU A 143 -1.27 -7.53 -6.29
C LEU A 143 -0.64 -8.35 -5.17
N ALA A 144 0.40 -7.79 -4.59
CA ALA A 144 0.98 -8.24 -3.33
C ALA A 144 1.20 -7.06 -2.40
N VAL A 145 1.03 -7.26 -1.11
CA VAL A 145 1.29 -6.24 -0.09
C VAL A 145 2.23 -6.81 0.95
N VAL A 146 3.29 -6.05 1.23
CA VAL A 146 4.16 -6.28 2.39
C VAL A 146 3.73 -5.33 3.49
N ALA A 147 3.34 -5.89 4.63
CA ALA A 147 2.93 -5.14 5.80
C ALA A 147 4.02 -5.17 6.87
N VAL A 148 4.35 -3.99 7.39
CA VAL A 148 5.32 -3.81 8.49
C VAL A 148 4.61 -3.11 9.63
N ARG A 149 4.48 -3.80 10.77
CA ARG A 149 3.92 -3.20 11.97
C ARG A 149 4.96 -2.29 12.64
N LEU A 150 4.52 -1.15 13.11
CA LEU A 150 5.36 -0.19 13.83
C LEU A 150 4.94 -0.13 15.29
N SER A 151 5.91 -0.09 16.21
CA SER A 151 5.65 -0.08 17.64
C SER A 151 6.51 0.96 18.37
N GLU A 152 5.90 1.70 19.28
CA GLU A 152 6.56 2.70 20.15
C GLU A 152 7.28 2.03 21.32
N ASP A 153 7.12 0.73 21.57
CA ASP A 153 7.53 0.02 22.78
C ASP A 153 9.01 0.19 23.16
N ARG A 154 9.89 0.43 22.17
CA ARG A 154 11.32 0.72 22.41
C ARG A 154 11.67 2.20 22.32
N GLY A 155 10.78 3.05 21.81
CA GLY A 155 10.95 4.49 21.70
C GLY A 155 12.08 4.99 20.80
N PHE A 156 12.74 4.12 20.03
CA PHE A 156 13.81 4.51 19.11
C PHE A 156 13.22 5.04 17.79
N PRO A 157 13.72 6.20 17.30
CA PRO A 157 13.25 6.73 16.02
C PRO A 157 13.72 5.86 14.85
N ASN A 158 12.84 5.67 13.88
CA ASN A 158 13.23 5.16 12.56
C ASN A 158 13.75 6.32 11.72
N ALA A 159 14.98 6.22 11.20
CA ALA A 159 15.63 7.30 10.44
C ALA A 159 14.93 7.60 9.11
N THR A 160 14.48 6.56 8.38
CA THR A 160 13.78 6.75 7.11
C THR A 160 12.42 7.43 7.30
N LEU A 161 11.69 7.05 8.38
CA LEU A 161 10.46 7.73 8.76
C LEU A 161 10.72 9.17 9.21
N ALA A 162 11.85 9.47 9.86
CA ALA A 162 12.18 10.83 10.26
C ALA A 162 12.27 11.74 9.02
N THR A 163 13.00 11.31 7.97
CA THR A 163 13.10 12.05 6.71
C THR A 163 11.72 12.27 6.07
N LEU A 164 10.85 11.25 6.03
CA LEU A 164 9.50 11.40 5.50
C LEU A 164 8.67 12.37 6.34
N TRP A 165 8.76 12.30 7.67
CA TRP A 165 7.93 13.06 8.59
C TRP A 165 8.26 14.55 8.62
N GLU A 166 9.47 14.95 8.24
CA GLU A 166 9.83 16.37 8.01
C GLU A 166 9.00 17.00 6.89
N HIS A 167 8.43 16.19 6.00
CA HIS A 167 7.71 16.63 4.80
C HIS A 167 6.24 16.15 4.75
N LEU A 168 5.64 15.79 5.90
CA LEU A 168 4.26 15.31 5.93
C LEU A 168 3.27 16.35 5.40
N PRO A 169 2.50 16.05 4.33
CA PRO A 169 1.44 16.91 3.86
C PRO A 169 0.24 16.82 4.83
N THR A 170 -0.08 17.91 5.53
CA THR A 170 -1.11 17.91 6.58
C THR A 170 -2.53 18.12 6.06
N ALA A 171 -2.70 18.74 4.89
CA ALA A 171 -4.02 18.99 4.31
C ALA A 171 -4.39 17.92 3.29
N ALA A 172 -5.64 17.45 3.32
CA ALA A 172 -6.15 16.52 2.30
C ALA A 172 -6.03 17.13 0.89
N GLY A 173 -5.55 16.33 -0.07
CA GLY A 173 -5.27 16.74 -1.44
C GLY A 173 -3.93 17.46 -1.63
N SER A 174 -3.16 17.70 -0.55
CA SER A 174 -1.82 18.27 -0.67
C SER A 174 -0.75 17.20 -0.94
N SER A 175 0.34 17.63 -1.57
CA SER A 175 1.49 16.77 -1.83
C SER A 175 2.79 17.51 -1.57
N GLN A 176 3.82 16.75 -1.23
CA GLN A 176 5.18 17.23 -0.99
C GLN A 176 6.18 16.30 -1.68
N ARG A 177 7.02 16.85 -2.57
CA ARG A 177 8.12 16.08 -3.17
C ARG A 177 9.37 16.22 -2.31
N ILE A 178 10.01 15.10 -2.03
CA ILE A 178 11.33 14.98 -1.42
C ILE A 178 12.31 14.63 -2.53
N THR A 179 13.37 15.43 -2.67
CA THR A 179 14.42 15.21 -3.68
C THR A 179 15.59 14.39 -3.15
N ASP A 180 15.65 14.23 -1.83
CA ASP A 180 16.66 13.40 -1.18
C ASP A 180 16.50 11.92 -1.55
N MET A 181 17.60 11.19 -1.52
CA MET A 181 17.64 9.77 -1.84
C MET A 181 17.09 8.96 -0.68
N LEU A 182 15.79 8.66 -0.72
CA LEU A 182 15.13 7.84 0.30
C LEU A 182 15.19 6.36 -0.09
N ASP A 183 15.71 5.54 0.83
CA ASP A 183 15.66 4.07 0.70
C ASP A 183 14.48 3.52 1.53
N PRO A 184 13.43 2.99 0.90
CA PRO A 184 12.31 2.38 1.61
C PRO A 184 12.71 1.16 2.45
N GLY A 185 13.82 0.50 2.10
CA GLY A 185 14.34 -0.66 2.83
C GLY A 185 14.68 -0.38 4.29
N GLY A 186 14.98 0.88 4.64
CA GLY A 186 15.22 1.31 6.02
C GLY A 186 13.99 1.23 6.95
N MET A 187 12.82 0.97 6.41
CA MET A 187 11.58 0.76 7.17
C MET A 187 11.23 -0.72 7.36
N LEU A 188 12.07 -1.65 6.90
CA LEU A 188 11.85 -3.07 7.12
C LEU A 188 12.55 -3.55 8.40
N PRO A 189 12.02 -4.58 9.11
CA PRO A 189 12.68 -5.14 10.29
C PRO A 189 13.96 -5.89 9.92
N GLU A 190 14.84 -6.12 10.90
CA GLU A 190 16.05 -6.93 10.70
C GLU A 190 15.72 -8.40 10.49
N ASP A 191 14.84 -8.95 11.34
CA ASP A 191 14.31 -10.28 11.15
C ASP A 191 13.24 -10.27 10.06
N ARG A 192 13.43 -11.14 9.06
CA ARG A 192 12.61 -11.20 7.84
C ARG A 192 11.59 -12.32 7.86
N GLY A 193 11.37 -12.97 9.01
CA GLY A 193 10.27 -13.90 9.21
C GLY A 193 8.93 -13.23 8.91
N TYR A 194 8.03 -13.92 8.22
CA TYR A 194 6.75 -13.35 7.81
C TYR A 194 5.62 -14.37 7.84
N TRP A 195 4.43 -13.87 8.09
CA TRP A 195 3.19 -14.58 7.81
C TRP A 195 2.67 -14.23 6.42
N THR A 196 2.02 -15.21 5.79
CA THR A 196 1.46 -15.00 4.47
C THR A 196 0.08 -15.63 4.33
N TYR A 197 -0.79 -14.97 3.58
CA TYR A 197 -2.14 -15.44 3.26
C TYR A 197 -2.68 -14.72 2.02
N THR A 198 -3.75 -15.25 1.42
CA THR A 198 -4.49 -14.55 0.35
C THR A 198 -5.61 -13.73 0.99
N GLY A 199 -5.69 -12.46 0.61
CA GLY A 199 -6.64 -11.52 1.14
C GLY A 199 -7.11 -10.48 0.12
N SER A 200 -7.40 -9.28 0.57
CA SER A 200 -7.93 -8.19 -0.26
C SER A 200 -7.19 -6.88 -0.05
N LEU A 201 -7.51 -5.88 -0.85
CA LEU A 201 -7.29 -4.49 -0.47
C LEU A 201 -8.11 -4.17 0.78
N THR A 202 -7.57 -3.32 1.67
CA THR A 202 -8.22 -2.91 2.92
C THR A 202 -9.07 -1.64 2.79
N THR A 203 -9.11 -1.08 1.58
CA THR A 203 -9.96 0.08 1.23
C THR A 203 -10.88 -0.28 0.06
N PRO A 204 -12.01 0.41 -0.13
CA PRO A 204 -12.80 0.23 -1.33
C PRO A 204 -11.97 0.30 -2.62
N PRO A 205 -12.19 -0.64 -3.56
CA PRO A 205 -13.31 -1.58 -3.67
C PRO A 205 -13.10 -2.94 -2.96
N CYS A 206 -12.11 -3.11 -2.08
CA CYS A 206 -11.83 -4.33 -1.32
C CYS A 206 -11.59 -5.56 -2.23
N THR A 207 -10.92 -5.34 -3.34
CA THR A 207 -10.62 -6.38 -4.35
C THR A 207 -9.83 -7.52 -3.72
N GLU A 208 -10.31 -8.75 -3.90
CA GLU A 208 -9.69 -9.98 -3.41
C GLU A 208 -8.57 -10.48 -4.32
N GLY A 209 -7.86 -11.53 -3.88
CA GLY A 209 -6.73 -12.10 -4.61
C GLY A 209 -5.39 -11.39 -4.35
N VAL A 210 -5.32 -10.56 -3.31
CA VAL A 210 -4.07 -9.90 -2.88
C VAL A 210 -3.23 -10.86 -2.05
N ARG A 211 -1.98 -11.08 -2.43
CA ARG A 211 -1.04 -11.85 -1.60
C ARG A 211 -0.46 -10.95 -0.51
N TRP A 212 -0.69 -11.30 0.75
CA TRP A 212 -0.17 -10.60 1.91
C TRP A 212 1.09 -11.26 2.44
N PHE A 213 2.06 -10.42 2.80
CA PHE A 213 3.27 -10.78 3.54
C PHE A 213 3.36 -9.84 4.74
N VAL A 214 3.09 -10.33 5.93
CA VAL A 214 3.10 -9.53 7.16
C VAL A 214 4.34 -9.90 7.95
N PHE A 215 5.29 -8.99 8.12
CA PHE A 215 6.50 -9.28 8.89
C PHE A 215 6.18 -9.54 10.36
N GLU A 216 6.85 -10.57 10.91
CA GLU A 216 6.66 -11.01 12.30
C GLU A 216 7.22 -9.99 13.29
N GLN A 217 8.39 -9.46 13.00
CA GLN A 217 9.03 -8.46 13.83
C GLN A 217 8.49 -7.06 13.52
N PRO A 218 7.99 -6.30 14.50
CA PRO A 218 7.67 -4.89 14.31
C PRO A 218 8.94 -4.04 14.23
N VAL A 219 8.85 -2.90 13.57
CA VAL A 219 9.89 -1.87 13.53
C VAL A 219 9.59 -0.84 14.62
N SER A 220 10.64 -0.42 15.34
CA SER A 220 10.52 0.62 16.38
C SER A 220 10.32 1.99 15.76
N ILE A 221 9.45 2.79 16.39
CA ILE A 221 9.27 4.21 16.13
C ILE A 221 9.32 4.99 17.45
N SER A 222 9.66 6.28 17.37
CA SER A 222 9.56 7.16 18.51
C SER A 222 8.13 7.65 18.72
N ARG A 223 7.82 8.06 19.98
CA ARG A 223 6.55 8.70 20.30
C ARG A 223 6.28 9.94 19.45
N SER A 224 7.31 10.75 19.16
CA SER A 224 7.16 11.93 18.31
C SER A 224 6.76 11.56 16.88
N GLN A 225 7.32 10.47 16.34
CA GLN A 225 6.92 9.96 15.02
C GLN A 225 5.46 9.48 15.01
N LEU A 226 5.04 8.74 16.03
CA LEU A 226 3.65 8.34 16.17
C LEU A 226 2.71 9.56 16.24
N LEU A 227 3.04 10.54 17.11
CA LEU A 227 2.21 11.72 17.30
C LEU A 227 2.14 12.60 16.04
N ALA A 228 3.21 12.69 15.26
CA ALA A 228 3.20 13.44 14.00
C ALA A 228 2.16 12.89 13.03
N PHE A 229 2.09 11.56 12.83
CA PHE A 229 1.09 10.94 11.97
C PHE A 229 -0.32 11.04 12.56
N THR A 230 -0.49 10.74 13.84
CA THR A 230 -1.81 10.71 14.50
C THR A 230 -2.44 12.09 14.66
N SER A 231 -1.63 13.16 14.56
CA SER A 231 -2.16 14.54 14.50
C SER A 231 -2.94 14.81 13.20
N ILE A 232 -2.64 14.07 12.12
CA ILE A 232 -3.32 14.16 10.83
C ILE A 232 -4.43 13.10 10.75
N PHE A 233 -4.10 11.84 11.06
CA PHE A 233 -5.02 10.70 10.99
C PHE A 233 -5.15 10.03 12.36
N ARG A 234 -6.22 10.35 13.08
CA ARG A 234 -6.49 9.73 14.40
C ARG A 234 -6.80 8.23 14.30
N MET A 235 -7.39 7.82 13.19
CA MET A 235 -7.68 6.43 12.88
C MET A 235 -8.00 6.31 11.39
N ASN A 236 -7.28 5.44 10.69
CA ASN A 236 -7.48 5.17 9.26
C ASN A 236 -7.29 3.68 8.96
N THR A 237 -8.00 2.84 9.71
CA THR A 237 -7.92 1.38 9.62
C THR A 237 -9.29 0.77 9.41
N ARG A 238 -9.33 -0.30 8.62
CA ARG A 238 -10.50 -1.14 8.46
C ARG A 238 -10.59 -2.11 9.65
N PRO A 239 -11.79 -2.43 10.18
CA PRO A 239 -11.94 -3.51 11.15
C PRO A 239 -11.41 -4.84 10.64
N LEU A 240 -10.98 -5.70 11.56
CA LEU A 240 -10.56 -7.06 11.28
C LEU A 240 -11.66 -7.86 10.58
N GLN A 241 -11.26 -8.67 9.61
CA GLN A 241 -12.14 -9.53 8.83
C GLN A 241 -11.96 -10.99 9.23
N GLU A 242 -12.98 -11.79 9.04
CA GLU A 242 -12.93 -13.22 9.31
C GLU A 242 -12.07 -13.96 8.30
N LEU A 243 -11.36 -14.98 8.76
CA LEU A 243 -10.52 -15.81 7.90
C LEU A 243 -11.34 -16.71 6.95
N HIS A 244 -12.58 -17.06 7.30
CA HIS A 244 -13.44 -17.97 6.51
C HIS A 244 -12.74 -19.27 6.11
N GLY A 245 -11.94 -19.83 7.02
CA GLY A 245 -11.18 -21.06 6.77
C GLY A 245 -9.88 -20.89 6.00
N ARG A 246 -9.50 -19.68 5.61
CA ARG A 246 -8.17 -19.42 5.03
C ARG A 246 -7.08 -19.77 6.02
N ARG A 247 -6.03 -20.38 5.51
CA ARG A 247 -4.83 -20.69 6.30
C ARG A 247 -3.88 -19.49 6.26
N ILE A 248 -3.27 -19.21 7.41
CA ILE A 248 -2.11 -18.32 7.49
C ILE A 248 -0.88 -19.20 7.61
N GLU A 249 0.09 -19.01 6.74
CA GLU A 249 1.36 -19.71 6.72
C GLU A 249 2.45 -18.81 7.31
N ALA A 250 3.42 -19.41 8.01
CA ALA A 250 4.58 -18.73 8.56
C ALA A 250 5.84 -19.22 7.86
N SER A 251 6.75 -18.32 7.51
CA SER A 251 8.13 -18.65 7.13
C SER A 251 8.95 -19.01 8.37
N GLU A 252 10.13 -19.58 8.18
CA GLU A 252 11.11 -19.78 9.27
C GLU A 252 11.78 -18.49 9.65
#